data_c5452dc80d61c8c1e9196e7aea350d14
#
_entry.id   c5452dc80d61c8c1e9196e7aea350d14
#
_cell.length_a   1.000
_cell.length_b   1.000
_cell.length_c   1.000
_cell.angle_alpha   90.00
_cell.angle_beta   90.00
_cell.angle_gamma   90.00
#
_symmetry.space_group_name_H-M   'P 1'
#
loop_
_entity.id
_entity.type
_entity.pdbx_description
1 polymer ?
#
loop_
_entity_poly.entity_id
_entity_poly.type
_entity_poly.pdbx_seq_one_letter_code
_entity_poly.pdbx_strand_id
1 'polypeptide(L)'
;MYESIMWTYIREEQNVLPELLKNKEVEMGAKKMSSIEALYFVAHGSSYNAANVIAPLISKLSRIRVYVYTPSQVMHNDISLFYEDTDTAYVCGISQTGTSRGVLEALDKIKESDFAVIGITDVEDSPLDQKSDLVFHLNCHGEDSNAKTKGYSSTLLILCKMAIELAYSKGIIGDDFREELYAEIEKEICDVPFVAQKVHDWCKKQAYGMGMSHVYVVGNGINFATAMEGQLKLMETVCIPTMFSNIEEFSHGMHRSLKDDSYVILLDTEKGHDLTEKTYRYLRDKNMNVLMLGIGSEQDENGIICLPAYKHTDSVFLTTVAIQVISAFVPELNGTDPNRCANDDYTEYVETRV
;
A
#
# COMPACT_ATOMS: atom_id res chain seq x y z
N MET A 1 -24.34 12.05 12.67
CA MET A 1 -23.58 11.64 11.47
C MET A 1 -22.19 11.35 11.98
N TYR A 2 -21.67 10.18 11.76
CA TYR A 2 -20.31 9.82 12.18
C TYR A 2 -19.33 10.42 11.19
N GLU A 3 -18.20 10.95 11.68
CA GLU A 3 -17.09 11.41 10.85
C GLU A 3 -15.91 10.47 11.05
N SER A 4 -15.30 10.02 9.96
CA SER A 4 -14.14 9.12 10.02
C SER A 4 -12.90 9.85 10.54
N ILE A 5 -12.22 9.27 11.53
CA ILE A 5 -10.91 9.77 11.99
C ILE A 5 -9.87 9.73 10.87
N MET A 6 -10.06 8.88 9.85
CA MET A 6 -9.17 8.83 8.68
C MET A 6 -9.05 10.18 7.96
N TRP A 7 -10.10 11.03 7.99
CA TRP A 7 -10.02 12.38 7.41
C TRP A 7 -8.91 13.23 8.04
N THR A 8 -8.68 13.07 9.34
CA THR A 8 -7.57 13.75 10.03
C THR A 8 -6.24 13.25 9.46
N TYR A 9 -6.07 11.94 9.34
CA TYR A 9 -4.82 11.35 8.87
C TYR A 9 -4.57 11.57 7.38
N ILE A 10 -5.62 11.57 6.54
CA ILE A 10 -5.51 11.97 5.12
C ILE A 10 -5.01 13.42 5.01
N ARG A 11 -5.54 14.32 5.84
CA ARG A 11 -5.07 15.72 5.85
C ARG A 11 -3.65 15.89 6.40
N GLU A 12 -3.22 15.05 7.34
CA GLU A 12 -1.88 15.07 7.89
C GLU A 12 -0.81 14.60 6.90
N GLU A 13 -1.17 13.78 5.90
CA GLU A 13 -0.23 13.31 4.88
C GLU A 13 0.50 14.44 4.15
N GLN A 14 -0.15 15.58 3.92
CA GLN A 14 0.46 16.77 3.32
C GLN A 14 1.65 17.35 4.10
N ASN A 15 1.76 17.03 5.40
CA ASN A 15 2.86 17.47 6.25
C ASN A 15 3.83 16.32 6.52
N VAL A 16 3.31 15.14 6.86
CA VAL A 16 4.10 13.96 7.24
C VAL A 16 4.97 13.46 6.08
N LEU A 17 4.40 13.33 4.87
CA LEU A 17 5.15 12.77 3.74
C LEU A 17 6.30 13.69 3.26
N PRO A 18 6.15 15.03 3.14
CA PRO A 18 7.27 15.90 2.80
C PRO A 18 8.38 15.94 3.87
N GLU A 19 8.04 15.80 5.15
CA GLU A 19 9.03 15.71 6.22
C GLU A 19 9.80 14.38 6.14
N LEU A 20 9.09 13.27 5.97
CA LEU A 20 9.67 11.94 5.80
C LEU A 20 10.53 11.85 4.53
N LEU A 21 10.16 12.55 3.45
CA LEU A 21 10.95 12.60 2.23
C LEU A 21 12.35 13.18 2.48
N LYS A 22 12.48 14.15 3.38
CA LYS A 22 13.74 14.81 3.76
C LYS A 22 14.61 14.00 4.74
N ASN A 23 14.01 13.03 5.45
CA ASN A 23 14.72 12.19 6.41
C ASN A 23 15.84 11.39 5.71
N LYS A 24 17.02 11.27 6.33
CA LYS A 24 18.22 10.67 5.77
C LYS A 24 18.49 9.22 6.21
N GLU A 25 17.65 8.63 7.03
CA GLU A 25 17.87 7.27 7.57
C GLU A 25 18.03 6.24 6.45
N VAL A 26 17.13 6.26 5.45
CA VAL A 26 17.16 5.31 4.32
C VAL A 26 18.43 5.51 3.48
N GLU A 27 18.84 6.77 3.21
CA GLU A 27 20.07 7.07 2.50
C GLU A 27 21.32 6.49 3.22
N MET A 28 21.39 6.72 4.55
CA MET A 28 22.49 6.21 5.36
C MET A 28 22.49 4.68 5.45
N GLY A 29 21.31 4.08 5.56
CA GLY A 29 21.14 2.63 5.60
C GLY A 29 21.52 1.96 4.28
N ALA A 30 21.05 2.49 3.16
CA ALA A 30 21.34 1.94 1.84
C ALA A 30 22.85 1.89 1.52
N LYS A 31 23.63 2.85 2.01
CA LYS A 31 25.11 2.83 1.90
C LYS A 31 25.73 1.60 2.60
N LYS A 32 25.13 1.16 3.73
CA LYS A 32 25.58 -0.04 4.45
C LYS A 32 25.19 -1.34 3.74
N MET A 33 24.19 -1.29 2.87
CA MET A 33 23.63 -2.41 2.11
C MET A 33 24.09 -2.41 0.65
N SER A 34 25.20 -1.78 0.30
CA SER A 34 25.67 -1.68 -1.09
C SER A 34 25.97 -3.03 -1.76
N SER A 35 26.27 -4.08 -0.97
CA SER A 35 26.48 -5.46 -1.43
C SER A 35 25.17 -6.26 -1.61
N ILE A 36 24.01 -5.70 -1.29
CA ILE A 36 22.74 -6.44 -1.32
C ILE A 36 22.44 -7.03 -2.71
N GLU A 37 22.05 -8.29 -2.74
CA GLU A 37 21.58 -9.02 -3.92
C GLU A 37 20.14 -9.55 -3.76
N ALA A 38 19.69 -9.74 -2.51
CA ALA A 38 18.33 -10.18 -2.23
C ALA A 38 17.76 -9.46 -1.02
N LEU A 39 16.48 -9.10 -1.10
CA LEU A 39 15.70 -8.46 -0.03
C LEU A 39 14.40 -9.21 0.21
N TYR A 40 14.19 -9.60 1.46
CA TYR A 40 13.05 -10.38 1.90
C TYR A 40 12.20 -9.59 2.87
N PHE A 41 11.02 -9.15 2.45
CA PHE A 41 10.06 -8.49 3.32
C PHE A 41 9.23 -9.50 4.10
N VAL A 42 9.01 -9.23 5.39
CA VAL A 42 8.15 -10.02 6.29
C VAL A 42 7.16 -9.09 6.96
N ALA A 43 5.88 -9.23 6.63
CA ALA A 43 4.84 -8.32 7.11
C ALA A 43 3.43 -8.93 7.09
N HIS A 44 2.48 -8.26 7.75
CA HIS A 44 1.04 -8.52 7.71
C HIS A 44 0.25 -7.32 7.21
N GLY A 45 -0.97 -7.56 6.70
CA GLY A 45 -1.98 -6.55 6.40
C GLY A 45 -1.45 -5.42 5.51
N SER A 46 -1.73 -4.17 5.87
CA SER A 46 -1.29 -2.98 5.12
C SER A 46 0.22 -2.92 4.89
N SER A 47 1.03 -3.35 5.85
CA SER A 47 2.49 -3.41 5.69
C SER A 47 2.90 -4.44 4.63
N TYR A 48 2.24 -5.59 4.59
CA TYR A 48 2.43 -6.60 3.54
C TYR A 48 2.00 -6.08 2.17
N ASN A 49 0.88 -5.38 2.11
CA ASN A 49 0.37 -4.78 0.87
C ASN A 49 1.34 -3.69 0.36
N ALA A 50 1.84 -2.80 1.22
CA ALA A 50 2.82 -1.77 0.86
C ALA A 50 4.11 -2.38 0.30
N ALA A 51 4.62 -3.45 0.92
CA ALA A 51 5.79 -4.17 0.41
C ALA A 51 5.52 -4.75 -0.99
N ASN A 52 4.36 -5.38 -1.22
CA ASN A 52 3.99 -5.90 -2.53
C ASN A 52 3.80 -4.80 -3.60
N VAL A 53 3.33 -3.61 -3.21
CA VAL A 53 3.23 -2.45 -4.11
C VAL A 53 4.62 -2.04 -4.62
N ILE A 54 5.60 -1.92 -3.74
CA ILE A 54 6.89 -1.31 -4.09
C ILE A 54 7.98 -2.35 -4.45
N ALA A 55 7.81 -3.62 -4.10
CA ALA A 55 8.79 -4.67 -4.44
C ALA A 55 9.18 -4.69 -5.94
N PRO A 56 8.27 -4.54 -6.92
CA PRO A 56 8.64 -4.47 -8.33
C PRO A 56 9.50 -3.24 -8.66
N LEU A 57 9.26 -2.10 -8.01
CA LEU A 57 10.05 -0.88 -8.20
C LEU A 57 11.46 -1.06 -7.63
N ILE A 58 11.59 -1.62 -6.41
CA ILE A 58 12.90 -1.94 -5.82
C ILE A 58 13.68 -2.86 -6.75
N SER A 59 13.07 -3.97 -7.18
CA SER A 59 13.74 -4.94 -8.06
C SER A 59 14.18 -4.30 -9.39
N LYS A 60 13.31 -3.48 -10.00
CA LYS A 60 13.60 -2.80 -11.28
C LYS A 60 14.74 -1.80 -11.16
N LEU A 61 14.75 -0.95 -10.14
CA LEU A 61 15.74 0.12 -9.99
C LEU A 61 17.08 -0.42 -9.48
N SER A 62 17.08 -1.24 -8.43
CA SER A 62 18.30 -1.70 -7.76
C SER A 62 18.85 -3.02 -8.29
N ARG A 63 18.13 -3.68 -9.21
CA ARG A 63 18.52 -4.96 -9.85
C ARG A 63 18.82 -6.08 -8.86
N ILE A 64 18.05 -6.11 -7.76
CA ILE A 64 18.13 -7.17 -6.75
C ILE A 64 16.88 -8.07 -6.82
N ARG A 65 16.99 -9.27 -6.25
CA ARG A 65 15.83 -10.14 -6.03
C ARG A 65 15.03 -9.60 -4.83
N VAL A 66 13.72 -9.44 -5.00
CA VAL A 66 12.83 -8.97 -3.92
C VAL A 66 11.69 -9.95 -3.73
N TYR A 67 11.48 -10.35 -2.49
CA TYR A 67 10.44 -11.28 -2.08
C TYR A 67 9.61 -10.69 -0.95
N VAL A 68 8.32 -10.99 -0.93
CA VAL A 68 7.42 -10.53 0.13
C VAL A 68 6.69 -11.72 0.71
N TYR A 69 6.90 -11.99 1.99
CA TYR A 69 6.32 -13.11 2.70
C TYR A 69 5.47 -12.65 3.88
N THR A 70 4.41 -13.41 4.14
CA THR A 70 3.76 -13.34 5.45
C THR A 70 4.62 -14.10 6.48
N PRO A 71 4.56 -13.74 7.78
CA PRO A 71 5.25 -14.49 8.81
C PRO A 71 4.94 -16.00 8.81
N SER A 72 3.68 -16.37 8.54
CA SER A 72 3.27 -17.77 8.43
C SER A 72 4.04 -18.52 7.34
N GLN A 73 4.30 -17.89 6.20
CA GLN A 73 5.11 -18.49 5.13
C GLN A 73 6.57 -18.72 5.59
N VAL A 74 7.16 -17.77 6.33
CA VAL A 74 8.50 -17.92 6.90
C VAL A 74 8.54 -19.04 7.94
N MET A 75 7.51 -19.14 8.78
CA MET A 75 7.47 -20.13 9.87
C MET A 75 7.24 -21.55 9.39
N HIS A 76 6.43 -21.73 8.34
CA HIS A 76 5.90 -23.04 7.97
C HIS A 76 6.34 -23.54 6.59
N ASN A 77 6.88 -22.68 5.74
CA ASN A 77 7.36 -23.07 4.41
C ASN A 77 8.89 -23.10 4.38
N ASP A 78 9.42 -23.89 3.47
CA ASP A 78 10.83 -23.85 3.11
C ASP A 78 11.02 -22.76 2.05
N ILE A 79 11.37 -21.54 2.51
CA ILE A 79 11.53 -20.37 1.65
C ILE A 79 12.97 -20.23 1.16
N SER A 80 13.14 -19.64 -0.01
CA SER A 80 14.46 -19.49 -0.65
C SER A 80 15.47 -18.68 0.19
N LEU A 81 15.03 -17.90 1.15
CA LEU A 81 15.91 -17.14 2.06
C LEU A 81 17.00 -18.02 2.69
N PHE A 82 16.62 -19.20 3.18
CA PHE A 82 17.55 -20.09 3.90
C PHE A 82 18.64 -20.75 3.02
N TYR A 83 18.61 -20.48 1.72
CA TYR A 83 19.63 -20.88 0.74
C TYR A 83 20.44 -19.70 0.18
N GLU A 84 20.18 -18.48 0.65
CA GLU A 84 20.91 -17.28 0.26
C GLU A 84 22.20 -17.13 1.06
N ASP A 85 23.11 -16.32 0.52
CA ASP A 85 24.30 -15.86 1.22
C ASP A 85 23.94 -14.78 2.23
N THR A 86 24.24 -14.98 3.51
CA THR A 86 23.92 -14.05 4.61
C THR A 86 24.63 -12.70 4.48
N ASP A 87 25.73 -12.62 3.74
CA ASP A 87 26.46 -11.35 3.49
C ASP A 87 25.75 -10.46 2.46
N THR A 88 24.88 -11.04 1.61
CA THR A 88 24.24 -10.32 0.50
C THR A 88 22.70 -10.36 0.54
N ALA A 89 22.11 -11.17 1.38
CA ALA A 89 20.65 -11.22 1.59
C ALA A 89 20.26 -10.52 2.90
N TYR A 90 19.27 -9.66 2.80
CA TYR A 90 18.73 -8.89 3.93
C TYR A 90 17.26 -9.20 4.13
N VAL A 91 16.82 -9.21 5.40
CA VAL A 91 15.42 -9.38 5.76
C VAL A 91 14.89 -8.07 6.33
N CYS A 92 13.71 -7.65 5.87
CA CYS A 92 13.06 -6.44 6.33
C CYS A 92 11.71 -6.77 6.98
N GLY A 93 11.63 -6.67 8.29
CA GLY A 93 10.38 -6.73 9.04
C GLY A 93 9.66 -5.38 9.00
N ILE A 94 8.35 -5.39 8.70
CA ILE A 94 7.54 -4.16 8.69
C ILE A 94 6.40 -4.29 9.68
N SER A 95 6.37 -3.39 10.67
CA SER A 95 5.28 -3.26 11.64
C SER A 95 5.21 -1.84 12.14
N GLN A 96 4.14 -1.10 11.82
CA GLN A 96 4.00 0.30 12.24
C GLN A 96 4.14 0.47 13.76
N THR A 97 3.54 -0.39 14.55
CA THR A 97 3.63 -0.36 16.02
C THR A 97 4.88 -1.06 16.58
N GLY A 98 5.59 -1.81 15.74
CA GLY A 98 6.74 -2.62 16.14
C GLY A 98 6.39 -3.84 17.02
N THR A 99 5.11 -4.14 17.22
CA THR A 99 4.62 -5.16 18.17
C THR A 99 3.91 -6.35 17.51
N SER A 100 3.93 -6.46 16.19
CA SER A 100 3.28 -7.58 15.47
C SER A 100 3.94 -8.91 15.83
N ARG A 101 3.26 -9.73 16.65
CA ARG A 101 3.80 -11.00 17.17
C ARG A 101 4.37 -11.89 16.07
N GLY A 102 3.58 -12.19 15.03
CA GLY A 102 4.03 -13.07 13.97
C GLY A 102 5.28 -12.56 13.23
N VAL A 103 5.40 -11.22 13.03
CA VAL A 103 6.61 -10.63 12.44
C VAL A 103 7.81 -10.87 13.35
N LEU A 104 7.67 -10.63 14.65
CA LEU A 104 8.76 -10.79 15.62
C LEU A 104 9.21 -12.25 15.73
N GLU A 105 8.27 -13.20 15.78
CA GLU A 105 8.58 -14.63 15.81
C GLU A 105 9.29 -15.11 14.53
N ALA A 106 8.85 -14.62 13.36
CA ALA A 106 9.51 -14.92 12.09
C ALA A 106 10.94 -14.37 12.04
N LEU A 107 11.16 -13.15 12.57
CA LEU A 107 12.49 -12.55 12.64
C LEU A 107 13.40 -13.28 13.64
N ASP A 108 12.87 -13.81 14.75
CA ASP A 108 13.65 -14.63 15.67
C ASP A 108 14.19 -15.88 14.97
N LYS A 109 13.34 -16.60 14.22
CA LYS A 109 13.76 -17.75 13.41
C LYS A 109 14.81 -17.38 12.35
N ILE A 110 14.68 -16.22 11.72
CA ILE A 110 15.62 -15.74 10.69
C ILE A 110 16.98 -15.43 11.30
N LYS A 111 16.99 -14.80 12.49
CA LYS A 111 18.24 -14.46 13.20
C LYS A 111 19.03 -15.69 13.67
N GLU A 112 18.39 -16.86 13.85
CA GLU A 112 19.08 -18.11 14.11
C GLU A 112 20.02 -18.53 12.95
N SER A 113 19.83 -17.95 11.75
CA SER A 113 20.63 -18.20 10.54
C SER A 113 21.55 -17.03 10.18
N ASP A 114 21.81 -16.12 11.10
CA ASP A 114 22.74 -14.97 11.00
C ASP A 114 22.41 -13.94 9.87
N PHE A 115 21.18 -13.92 9.36
CA PHE A 115 20.76 -12.88 8.42
C PHE A 115 20.63 -11.51 9.08
N ALA A 116 21.10 -10.46 8.40
CA ALA A 116 20.90 -9.09 8.82
C ALA A 116 19.42 -8.67 8.71
N VAL A 117 18.89 -8.07 9.78
CA VAL A 117 17.49 -7.67 9.89
C VAL A 117 17.35 -6.15 9.83
N ILE A 118 16.47 -5.69 8.96
CA ILE A 118 16.01 -4.31 8.87
C ILE A 118 14.63 -4.21 9.51
N GLY A 119 14.38 -3.20 10.32
CA GLY A 119 13.06 -2.87 10.86
C GLY A 119 12.48 -1.63 10.17
N ILE A 120 11.20 -1.67 9.82
CA ILE A 120 10.43 -0.47 9.48
C ILE A 120 9.31 -0.34 10.50
N THR A 121 9.37 0.70 11.33
CA THR A 121 8.42 0.95 12.43
C THR A 121 8.23 2.44 12.66
N ASP A 122 7.16 2.85 13.34
CA ASP A 122 6.93 4.23 13.77
C ASP A 122 7.38 4.47 15.24
N VAL A 123 7.65 3.40 15.97
CA VAL A 123 7.87 3.46 17.42
C VAL A 123 9.32 3.14 17.75
N GLU A 124 10.05 4.14 18.23
CA GLU A 124 11.40 3.97 18.80
C GLU A 124 11.35 3.02 19.99
N ASP A 125 12.41 2.26 20.19
CA ASP A 125 12.54 1.27 21.26
C ASP A 125 11.45 0.17 21.25
N SER A 126 10.67 0.04 20.17
CA SER A 126 9.72 -1.05 20.03
C SER A 126 10.41 -2.42 19.93
N PRO A 127 9.71 -3.55 20.19
CA PRO A 127 10.28 -4.87 20.01
C PRO A 127 10.92 -5.12 18.64
N LEU A 128 10.34 -4.55 17.54
CA LEU A 128 10.91 -4.64 16.21
C LEU A 128 12.19 -3.81 16.09
N ASP A 129 12.18 -2.58 16.63
CA ASP A 129 13.35 -1.70 16.64
C ASP A 129 14.53 -2.39 17.33
N GLN A 130 14.32 -2.89 18.56
CA GLN A 130 15.33 -3.60 19.35
C GLN A 130 15.88 -4.87 18.70
N LYS A 131 15.07 -5.55 17.86
CA LYS A 131 15.50 -6.76 17.14
C LYS A 131 16.26 -6.47 15.85
N SER A 132 16.22 -5.26 15.35
CA SER A 132 16.74 -4.90 14.03
C SER A 132 18.18 -4.42 14.10
N ASP A 133 18.99 -4.78 13.11
CA ASP A 133 20.38 -4.33 12.96
C ASP A 133 20.43 -2.94 12.30
N LEU A 134 19.35 -2.60 11.60
CA LEU A 134 19.11 -1.31 10.96
C LEU A 134 17.63 -0.97 11.04
N VAL A 135 17.28 0.25 11.37
CA VAL A 135 15.89 0.69 11.48
C VAL A 135 15.61 1.90 10.60
N PHE A 136 14.43 1.93 9.99
CA PHE A 136 13.87 3.09 9.30
C PHE A 136 12.55 3.46 9.98
N HIS A 137 12.49 4.68 10.53
CA HIS A 137 11.31 5.16 11.23
C HIS A 137 10.31 5.82 10.26
N LEU A 138 9.03 5.48 10.42
CA LEU A 138 7.95 6.03 9.60
C LEU A 138 7.68 7.50 9.90
N ASN A 139 8.00 7.95 11.12
CA ASN A 139 7.79 9.32 11.59
C ASN A 139 6.37 9.84 11.31
N CYS A 140 5.38 8.95 11.35
CA CYS A 140 3.98 9.30 11.11
C CYS A 140 3.21 9.65 12.40
N HIS A 141 3.87 9.56 13.57
CA HIS A 141 3.37 9.96 14.90
C HIS A 141 2.11 9.21 15.33
N GLY A 142 2.05 7.92 15.01
CA GLY A 142 0.92 7.05 15.37
C GLY A 142 -0.39 7.40 14.69
N GLU A 143 -1.35 6.51 14.77
CA GLU A 143 -2.74 6.72 14.36
C GLU A 143 -3.67 5.73 15.07
N ASP A 144 -4.81 6.24 15.53
CA ASP A 144 -5.83 5.47 16.26
C ASP A 144 -6.92 4.92 15.32
N SER A 145 -6.72 5.05 14.00
CA SER A 145 -7.65 4.51 13.01
C SER A 145 -7.56 2.99 12.93
N ASN A 146 -8.70 2.33 12.77
CA ASN A 146 -8.77 0.91 12.44
C ASN A 146 -8.03 0.61 11.15
N ALA A 147 -8.32 1.39 10.12
CA ALA A 147 -7.69 1.30 8.81
C ALA A 147 -6.49 2.24 8.74
N LYS A 148 -5.28 1.68 8.63
CA LYS A 148 -4.05 2.45 8.56
C LYS A 148 -4.04 3.39 7.37
N THR A 149 -3.79 4.67 7.59
CA THR A 149 -3.89 5.75 6.62
C THR A 149 -2.51 6.35 6.33
N LYS A 150 -2.08 7.37 7.08
CA LYS A 150 -0.76 7.98 6.90
C LYS A 150 0.40 7.02 7.17
N GLY A 151 0.24 6.03 8.08
CA GLY A 151 1.24 4.99 8.32
C GLY A 151 1.46 4.09 7.11
N TYR A 152 0.39 3.80 6.35
CA TYR A 152 0.52 3.08 5.08
C TYR A 152 1.25 3.93 4.03
N SER A 153 0.85 5.18 3.83
CA SER A 153 1.49 6.10 2.88
C SER A 153 2.96 6.37 3.25
N SER A 154 3.27 6.50 4.55
CA SER A 154 4.65 6.61 5.04
C SER A 154 5.46 5.34 4.75
N THR A 155 4.86 4.16 4.89
CA THR A 155 5.51 2.89 4.54
C THR A 155 5.83 2.85 3.03
N LEU A 156 4.89 3.22 2.17
CA LEU A 156 5.15 3.33 0.73
C LEU A 156 6.33 4.26 0.44
N LEU A 157 6.39 5.42 1.10
CA LEU A 157 7.45 6.40 0.88
C LEU A 157 8.82 5.88 1.32
N ILE A 158 8.93 5.24 2.49
CA ILE A 158 10.17 4.59 2.93
C ILE A 158 10.64 3.56 1.90
N LEU A 159 9.73 2.73 1.40
CA LEU A 159 10.04 1.69 0.41
C LEU A 159 10.45 2.30 -0.95
N CYS A 160 9.80 3.39 -1.39
CA CYS A 160 10.22 4.14 -2.59
C CYS A 160 11.62 4.71 -2.41
N LYS A 161 11.93 5.31 -1.25
CA LYS A 161 13.28 5.80 -0.94
C LYS A 161 14.29 4.65 -0.93
N MET A 162 13.95 3.49 -0.38
CA MET A 162 14.79 2.29 -0.44
C MET A 162 15.09 1.88 -1.89
N ALA A 163 14.10 1.91 -2.77
CA ALA A 163 14.29 1.57 -4.19
C ALA A 163 15.33 2.50 -4.84
N ILE A 164 15.24 3.81 -4.57
CA ILE A 164 16.14 4.82 -5.13
C ILE A 164 17.54 4.71 -4.52
N GLU A 165 17.63 4.66 -3.20
CA GLU A 165 18.91 4.71 -2.49
C GLU A 165 19.73 3.43 -2.63
N LEU A 166 19.08 2.26 -2.71
CA LEU A 166 19.76 1.01 -3.03
C LEU A 166 20.33 1.04 -4.46
N ALA A 167 19.57 1.52 -5.43
CA ALA A 167 20.04 1.67 -6.80
C ALA A 167 21.22 2.65 -6.91
N TYR A 168 21.14 3.77 -6.17
CA TYR A 168 22.20 4.77 -6.12
C TYR A 168 23.48 4.25 -5.43
N SER A 169 23.34 3.62 -4.25
CA SER A 169 24.48 3.07 -3.49
C SER A 169 25.22 1.95 -4.23
N LYS A 170 24.50 1.21 -5.10
CA LYS A 170 25.09 0.20 -6.01
C LYS A 170 25.68 0.80 -7.29
N GLY A 171 25.61 2.12 -7.50
CA GLY A 171 26.08 2.79 -8.71
C GLY A 171 25.29 2.44 -9.98
N ILE A 172 24.04 1.97 -9.84
CA ILE A 172 23.16 1.63 -10.97
C ILE A 172 22.54 2.88 -11.57
N ILE A 173 22.24 3.87 -10.74
CA ILE A 173 21.74 5.19 -11.15
C ILE A 173 22.70 6.28 -10.70
N GLY A 174 22.78 7.37 -11.48
CA GLY A 174 23.59 8.56 -11.17
C GLY A 174 22.75 9.64 -10.45
N ASP A 175 23.44 10.74 -10.10
CA ASP A 175 22.85 11.87 -9.36
C ASP A 175 21.62 12.45 -10.09
N ASP A 176 21.72 12.75 -11.38
CA ASP A 176 20.64 13.37 -12.16
C ASP A 176 19.34 12.53 -12.11
N PHE A 177 19.46 11.21 -12.29
CA PHE A 177 18.29 10.34 -12.28
C PHE A 177 17.73 10.12 -10.87
N ARG A 178 18.61 10.09 -9.85
CA ARG A 178 18.19 10.08 -8.45
C ARG A 178 17.37 11.34 -8.11
N GLU A 179 17.85 12.51 -8.52
CA GLU A 179 17.14 13.78 -8.32
C GLU A 179 15.80 13.83 -9.07
N GLU A 180 15.75 13.31 -10.32
CA GLU A 180 14.49 13.18 -11.09
C GLU A 180 13.45 12.34 -10.34
N LEU A 181 13.85 11.18 -9.79
CA LEU A 181 12.95 10.30 -9.04
C LEU A 181 12.42 10.96 -7.77
N TYR A 182 13.28 11.65 -7.01
CA TYR A 182 12.86 12.40 -5.82
C TYR A 182 11.92 13.56 -6.16
N ALA A 183 12.20 14.30 -7.22
CA ALA A 183 11.35 15.40 -7.68
C ALA A 183 9.97 14.90 -8.13
N GLU A 184 9.91 13.73 -8.77
CA GLU A 184 8.63 13.11 -9.16
C GLU A 184 7.81 12.72 -7.92
N ILE A 185 8.42 12.04 -6.93
CA ILE A 185 7.75 11.69 -5.67
C ILE A 185 7.27 12.94 -4.93
N GLU A 186 8.10 13.97 -4.81
CA GLU A 186 7.72 15.23 -4.15
C GLU A 186 6.50 15.85 -4.81
N LYS A 187 6.48 15.89 -6.14
CA LYS A 187 5.35 16.42 -6.89
C LYS A 187 4.09 15.59 -6.71
N GLU A 188 4.21 14.26 -6.75
CA GLU A 188 3.08 13.37 -6.54
C GLU A 188 2.48 13.56 -5.12
N ILE A 189 3.33 13.66 -4.10
CA ILE A 189 2.90 13.92 -2.71
C ILE A 189 2.19 15.29 -2.61
N CYS A 190 2.65 16.31 -3.32
CA CYS A 190 2.00 17.62 -3.36
C CYS A 190 0.59 17.56 -3.98
N ASP A 191 0.32 16.63 -4.87
CA ASP A 191 -1.00 16.44 -5.49
C ASP A 191 -1.98 15.63 -4.60
N VAL A 192 -1.53 14.95 -3.55
CA VAL A 192 -2.37 14.14 -2.65
C VAL A 192 -3.59 14.92 -2.10
N PRO A 193 -3.47 16.14 -1.54
CA PRO A 193 -4.62 16.87 -1.02
C PRO A 193 -5.63 17.23 -2.11
N PHE A 194 -5.16 17.58 -3.29
CA PHE A 194 -6.02 17.90 -4.44
C PHE A 194 -6.82 16.67 -4.90
N VAL A 195 -6.16 15.51 -5.01
CA VAL A 195 -6.82 14.25 -5.39
C VAL A 195 -7.80 13.81 -4.31
N ALA A 196 -7.42 13.90 -3.03
CA ALA A 196 -8.33 13.59 -1.92
C ALA A 196 -9.63 14.39 -2.01
N GLN A 197 -9.54 15.70 -2.21
CA GLN A 197 -10.72 16.57 -2.36
C GLN A 197 -11.53 16.22 -3.60
N LYS A 198 -10.87 15.97 -4.73
CA LYS A 198 -11.52 15.62 -5.99
C LYS A 198 -12.34 14.32 -5.88
N VAL A 199 -11.75 13.29 -5.28
CA VAL A 199 -12.42 12.00 -5.07
C VAL A 199 -13.59 12.14 -4.09
N HIS A 200 -13.40 12.86 -2.98
CA HIS A 200 -14.47 13.13 -2.02
C HIS A 200 -15.67 13.83 -2.69
N ASP A 201 -15.44 14.91 -3.44
CA ASP A 201 -16.50 15.68 -4.08
C ASP A 201 -17.25 14.84 -5.13
N TRP A 202 -16.51 14.01 -5.88
CA TRP A 202 -17.11 13.10 -6.84
C TRP A 202 -17.99 12.03 -6.13
N CYS A 203 -17.47 11.37 -5.11
CA CYS A 203 -18.22 10.36 -4.34
C CYS A 203 -19.51 10.98 -3.73
N LYS A 204 -19.41 12.18 -3.19
CA LYS A 204 -20.55 12.92 -2.63
C LYS A 204 -21.57 13.28 -3.70
N LYS A 205 -21.14 13.79 -4.85
CA LYS A 205 -22.01 14.16 -5.98
C LYS A 205 -22.76 12.96 -6.53
N GLN A 206 -22.10 11.81 -6.63
CA GLN A 206 -22.67 10.57 -7.17
C GLN A 206 -23.37 9.70 -6.12
N ALA A 207 -23.31 10.06 -4.84
CA ALA A 207 -23.68 9.19 -3.72
C ALA A 207 -23.05 7.78 -3.87
N TYR A 208 -21.80 7.73 -4.36
CA TYR A 208 -21.11 6.46 -4.66
C TYR A 208 -20.89 5.65 -3.38
N GLY A 209 -21.35 4.41 -3.40
CA GLY A 209 -21.29 3.51 -2.24
C GLY A 209 -22.59 3.47 -1.41
N MET A 210 -23.63 4.21 -1.79
CA MET A 210 -24.93 4.13 -1.10
C MET A 210 -25.50 2.73 -1.23
N GLY A 211 -25.69 2.05 -0.08
CA GLY A 211 -26.17 0.67 -0.05
C GLY A 211 -25.18 -0.38 -0.55
N MET A 212 -23.88 -0.03 -0.62
CA MET A 212 -22.82 -0.97 -0.99
C MET A 212 -22.83 -2.19 -0.05
N SER A 213 -23.03 -3.37 -0.60
CA SER A 213 -23.09 -4.63 0.14
C SER A 213 -21.91 -5.56 -0.16
N HIS A 214 -21.26 -5.37 -1.28
CA HIS A 214 -20.04 -6.07 -1.71
C HIS A 214 -19.35 -5.27 -2.82
N VAL A 215 -18.02 -5.39 -2.90
CA VAL A 215 -17.22 -4.62 -3.86
C VAL A 215 -16.05 -5.42 -4.40
N TYR A 216 -15.68 -5.16 -5.64
CA TYR A 216 -14.49 -5.67 -6.30
C TYR A 216 -13.52 -4.52 -6.52
N VAL A 217 -12.29 -4.65 -6.03
CA VAL A 217 -11.20 -3.71 -6.31
C VAL A 217 -10.25 -4.41 -7.27
N VAL A 218 -10.08 -3.85 -8.46
CA VAL A 218 -9.34 -4.50 -9.55
C VAL A 218 -8.24 -3.56 -10.00
N GLY A 219 -7.01 -4.04 -9.98
CA GLY A 219 -5.83 -3.27 -10.38
C GLY A 219 -4.91 -4.05 -11.30
N ASN A 220 -3.91 -3.38 -11.85
CA ASN A 220 -2.89 -3.99 -12.68
C ASN A 220 -1.49 -3.46 -12.32
N GLY A 221 -0.44 -4.23 -12.63
CA GLY A 221 0.93 -3.84 -12.30
C GLY A 221 1.08 -3.55 -10.80
N ILE A 222 1.64 -2.40 -10.46
CA ILE A 222 1.80 -1.95 -9.07
C ILE A 222 0.44 -1.78 -8.36
N ASN A 223 -0.59 -1.37 -9.09
CA ASN A 223 -1.94 -1.18 -8.57
C ASN A 223 -2.69 -2.50 -8.28
N PHE A 224 -2.16 -3.66 -8.66
CA PHE A 224 -2.68 -4.93 -8.15
C PHE A 224 -2.54 -5.02 -6.62
N ALA A 225 -1.39 -4.64 -6.08
CA ALA A 225 -1.20 -4.63 -4.64
C ALA A 225 -1.90 -3.44 -3.95
N THR A 226 -2.11 -2.32 -4.65
CA THR A 226 -3.01 -1.26 -4.20
C THR A 226 -4.46 -1.75 -4.11
N ALA A 227 -4.90 -2.65 -5.00
CA ALA A 227 -6.22 -3.30 -4.90
C ALA A 227 -6.32 -4.22 -3.68
N MET A 228 -5.23 -4.92 -3.28
CA MET A 228 -5.17 -5.67 -2.01
C MET A 228 -5.39 -4.74 -0.81
N GLU A 229 -4.77 -3.57 -0.81
CA GLU A 229 -4.96 -2.58 0.25
C GLU A 229 -6.39 -2.02 0.22
N GLY A 230 -6.94 -1.75 -0.95
CA GLY A 230 -8.33 -1.34 -1.12
C GLY A 230 -9.33 -2.35 -0.57
N GLN A 231 -9.10 -3.63 -0.79
CA GLN A 231 -9.86 -4.70 -0.16
C GLN A 231 -9.83 -4.59 1.36
N LEU A 232 -8.62 -4.54 1.94
CA LEU A 232 -8.44 -4.50 3.39
C LEU A 232 -9.14 -3.28 4.00
N LYS A 233 -8.90 -2.09 3.43
CA LYS A 233 -9.50 -0.83 3.89
C LYS A 233 -11.02 -0.87 3.91
N LEU A 234 -11.66 -1.33 2.83
CA LEU A 234 -13.11 -1.40 2.76
C LEU A 234 -13.69 -2.47 3.70
N MET A 235 -12.97 -3.58 3.92
CA MET A 235 -13.37 -4.57 4.94
C MET A 235 -13.29 -3.99 6.36
N GLU A 236 -12.27 -3.18 6.66
CA GLU A 236 -12.05 -2.59 7.99
C GLU A 236 -13.04 -1.45 8.29
N THR A 237 -13.47 -0.68 7.28
CA THR A 237 -14.26 0.54 7.50
C THR A 237 -15.74 0.38 7.14
N VAL A 238 -16.05 -0.30 6.05
CA VAL A 238 -17.43 -0.54 5.59
C VAL A 238 -17.96 -1.87 6.14
N CYS A 239 -17.07 -2.77 6.55
CA CYS A 239 -17.39 -4.09 7.11
C CYS A 239 -18.21 -4.97 6.16
N ILE A 240 -17.88 -4.94 4.87
CA ILE A 240 -18.53 -5.73 3.81
C ILE A 240 -17.56 -6.69 3.12
N PRO A 241 -18.06 -7.79 2.51
CA PRO A 241 -17.25 -8.62 1.64
C PRO A 241 -16.61 -7.80 0.52
N THR A 242 -15.30 -7.81 0.47
CA THR A 242 -14.52 -7.10 -0.56
C THR A 242 -13.56 -8.08 -1.21
N MET A 243 -13.53 -8.10 -2.52
CA MET A 243 -12.64 -8.93 -3.32
C MET A 243 -11.62 -8.06 -4.05
N PHE A 244 -10.42 -8.56 -4.25
CA PHE A 244 -9.43 -7.93 -5.10
C PHE A 244 -8.97 -8.86 -6.22
N SER A 245 -8.50 -8.29 -7.32
CA SER A 245 -7.95 -9.06 -8.44
C SER A 245 -7.02 -8.20 -9.30
N ASN A 246 -6.16 -8.85 -10.08
CA ASN A 246 -5.66 -8.17 -11.26
C ASN A 246 -6.70 -8.23 -12.39
N ILE A 247 -6.55 -7.34 -13.36
CA ILE A 247 -7.56 -7.19 -14.44
C ILE A 247 -7.65 -8.43 -15.32
N GLU A 248 -6.57 -9.17 -15.50
CA GLU A 248 -6.55 -10.38 -16.30
C GLU A 248 -7.30 -11.52 -15.60
N GLU A 249 -7.00 -11.80 -14.33
CA GLU A 249 -7.69 -12.80 -13.53
C GLU A 249 -9.19 -12.44 -13.32
N PHE A 250 -9.50 -11.16 -13.16
CA PHE A 250 -10.87 -10.70 -13.13
C PHE A 250 -11.61 -11.12 -14.40
N SER A 251 -10.97 -10.96 -15.57
CA SER A 251 -11.49 -11.34 -16.87
C SER A 251 -11.61 -12.85 -17.07
N HIS A 252 -10.78 -13.65 -16.39
CA HIS A 252 -10.82 -15.12 -16.50
C HIS A 252 -11.95 -15.77 -15.69
N GLY A 253 -12.32 -15.26 -14.54
CA GLY A 253 -13.30 -15.95 -13.70
C GLY A 253 -14.11 -15.07 -12.76
N MET A 254 -13.49 -14.10 -12.14
CA MET A 254 -14.11 -13.32 -11.05
C MET A 254 -15.33 -12.53 -11.54
N HIS A 255 -15.32 -12.02 -12.77
CA HIS A 255 -16.46 -11.33 -13.38
C HIS A 255 -17.77 -12.14 -13.38
N ARG A 256 -17.70 -13.49 -13.29
CA ARG A 256 -18.89 -14.35 -13.25
C ARG A 256 -19.67 -14.25 -11.93
N SER A 257 -19.06 -13.72 -10.87
CA SER A 257 -19.72 -13.52 -9.57
C SER A 257 -20.41 -12.16 -9.46
N LEU A 258 -20.29 -11.30 -10.46
CA LEU A 258 -20.98 -10.00 -10.51
C LEU A 258 -22.49 -10.16 -10.52
N LYS A 259 -23.15 -9.26 -9.79
CA LYS A 259 -24.60 -9.09 -9.73
C LYS A 259 -24.96 -7.65 -10.08
N ASP A 260 -26.21 -7.37 -10.31
CA ASP A 260 -26.69 -6.03 -10.69
C ASP A 260 -26.37 -4.96 -9.65
N ASP A 261 -26.24 -5.33 -8.37
CA ASP A 261 -25.92 -4.46 -7.25
C ASP A 261 -24.41 -4.44 -6.90
N SER A 262 -23.58 -5.12 -7.68
CA SER A 262 -22.13 -5.14 -7.45
C SER A 262 -21.49 -3.77 -7.67
N TYR A 263 -20.57 -3.43 -6.78
CA TYR A 263 -19.66 -2.30 -6.95
C TYR A 263 -18.31 -2.77 -7.48
N VAL A 264 -17.73 -2.03 -8.41
CA VAL A 264 -16.41 -2.33 -8.98
C VAL A 264 -15.59 -1.06 -9.00
N ILE A 265 -14.40 -1.11 -8.40
CA ILE A 265 -13.40 -0.05 -8.45
C ILE A 265 -12.25 -0.56 -9.31
N LEU A 266 -12.02 0.12 -10.44
CA LEU A 266 -10.92 -0.18 -11.34
C LEU A 266 -9.77 0.80 -11.10
N LEU A 267 -8.59 0.27 -10.78
CA LEU A 267 -7.36 1.05 -10.62
C LEU A 267 -6.59 0.94 -11.93
N ASP A 268 -6.71 1.97 -12.76
CA ASP A 268 -6.09 1.98 -14.07
C ASP A 268 -4.60 2.36 -13.99
N THR A 269 -3.82 1.82 -14.89
CA THR A 269 -2.43 2.18 -15.13
C THR A 269 -2.19 2.32 -16.62
N GLU A 270 -1.16 3.06 -17.01
CA GLU A 270 -0.76 3.18 -18.42
C GLU A 270 -0.55 1.80 -19.07
N LYS A 271 0.00 0.86 -18.31
CA LYS A 271 0.15 -0.54 -18.73
C LYS A 271 -1.12 -1.32 -18.43
N GLY A 272 -1.76 -1.87 -19.43
CA GLY A 272 -3.02 -2.62 -19.31
C GLY A 272 -4.29 -1.76 -19.39
N HIS A 273 -4.14 -0.47 -19.70
CA HIS A 273 -5.23 0.47 -19.90
C HIS A 273 -6.32 -0.07 -20.86
N ASP A 274 -5.94 -0.66 -21.98
CA ASP A 274 -6.86 -1.19 -22.97
C ASP A 274 -7.87 -2.23 -22.41
N LEU A 275 -7.40 -3.13 -21.56
CA LEU A 275 -8.26 -4.13 -20.91
C LEU A 275 -9.10 -3.51 -19.79
N THR A 276 -8.53 -2.60 -19.02
CA THR A 276 -9.24 -1.88 -17.97
C THR A 276 -10.36 -1.01 -18.55
N GLU A 277 -10.09 -0.28 -19.63
CA GLU A 277 -11.08 0.53 -20.32
C GLU A 277 -12.22 -0.32 -20.93
N LYS A 278 -11.88 -1.43 -21.58
CA LYS A 278 -12.89 -2.38 -22.11
C LYS A 278 -13.76 -2.95 -20.98
N THR A 279 -13.15 -3.27 -19.85
CA THR A 279 -13.89 -3.75 -18.67
C THR A 279 -14.81 -2.66 -18.12
N TYR A 280 -14.32 -1.42 -18.00
CA TYR A 280 -15.13 -0.28 -17.58
C TYR A 280 -16.34 -0.09 -18.50
N ARG A 281 -16.16 -0.06 -19.80
CA ARG A 281 -17.24 0.09 -20.80
C ARG A 281 -18.27 -1.03 -20.68
N TYR A 282 -17.81 -2.29 -20.58
CA TYR A 282 -18.70 -3.44 -20.39
C TYR A 282 -19.57 -3.29 -19.12
N LEU A 283 -18.97 -2.91 -17.99
CA LEU A 283 -19.69 -2.72 -16.74
C LEU A 283 -20.70 -1.56 -16.81
N ARG A 284 -20.34 -0.48 -17.50
CA ARG A 284 -21.24 0.66 -17.75
C ARG A 284 -22.42 0.27 -18.63
N ASP A 285 -22.20 -0.48 -19.68
CA ASP A 285 -23.25 -0.98 -20.59
C ASP A 285 -24.24 -1.90 -19.86
N LYS A 286 -23.80 -2.55 -18.79
CA LYS A 286 -24.63 -3.37 -17.88
C LYS A 286 -25.29 -2.57 -16.74
N ASN A 287 -25.12 -1.25 -16.71
CA ASN A 287 -25.59 -0.36 -15.63
C ASN A 287 -25.10 -0.76 -14.23
N MET A 288 -23.90 -1.33 -14.12
CA MET A 288 -23.27 -1.66 -12.84
C MET A 288 -22.66 -0.43 -12.18
N ASN A 289 -22.49 -0.50 -10.85
CA ASN A 289 -21.85 0.56 -10.08
C ASN A 289 -20.32 0.48 -10.25
N VAL A 290 -19.79 1.10 -11.29
CA VAL A 290 -18.35 1.10 -11.58
C VAL A 290 -17.75 2.48 -11.41
N LEU A 291 -16.59 2.52 -10.76
CA LEU A 291 -15.68 3.67 -10.68
C LEU A 291 -14.33 3.25 -11.28
N MET A 292 -13.79 4.05 -12.19
CA MET A 292 -12.41 3.91 -12.67
C MET A 292 -11.57 5.09 -12.15
N LEU A 293 -10.51 4.79 -11.42
CA LEU A 293 -9.45 5.75 -11.09
C LEU A 293 -8.45 5.67 -12.25
N GLY A 294 -8.62 6.58 -13.22
CA GLY A 294 -7.90 6.53 -14.49
C GLY A 294 -6.66 7.43 -14.47
N ILE A 295 -5.49 6.85 -14.73
CA ILE A 295 -4.23 7.59 -14.82
C ILE A 295 -4.07 8.13 -16.25
N GLY A 296 -4.05 9.47 -16.41
CA GLY A 296 -3.90 10.12 -17.70
C GLY A 296 -5.11 9.98 -18.64
N SER A 297 -6.23 9.44 -18.16
CA SER A 297 -7.48 9.31 -18.91
C SER A 297 -8.29 10.61 -18.92
N GLU A 298 -9.22 10.75 -19.87
CA GLU A 298 -10.20 11.85 -19.83
C GLU A 298 -11.19 11.62 -18.68
N GLN A 299 -11.55 12.69 -17.97
CA GLN A 299 -12.53 12.60 -16.90
C GLN A 299 -13.92 12.37 -17.48
N ASP A 300 -14.58 11.33 -16.96
CA ASP A 300 -16.02 11.11 -17.16
C ASP A 300 -16.74 11.34 -15.83
N GLU A 301 -17.63 12.32 -15.78
CA GLU A 301 -18.42 12.61 -14.59
C GLU A 301 -19.24 11.43 -14.07
N ASN A 302 -19.51 10.45 -14.94
CA ASN A 302 -20.36 9.32 -14.65
C ASN A 302 -19.63 8.08 -14.09
N GLY A 303 -18.30 8.06 -14.04
CA GLY A 303 -17.60 6.89 -13.52
C GLY A 303 -16.09 6.88 -13.68
N ILE A 304 -15.47 7.93 -14.20
CA ILE A 304 -14.01 8.04 -14.30
C ILE A 304 -13.53 9.27 -13.51
N ILE A 305 -12.63 9.05 -12.57
CA ILE A 305 -11.87 10.12 -11.92
C ILE A 305 -10.45 10.07 -12.50
N CYS A 306 -10.10 11.08 -13.30
CA CYS A 306 -8.76 11.22 -13.86
C CYS A 306 -7.78 11.63 -12.76
N LEU A 307 -6.69 10.89 -12.62
CA LEU A 307 -5.56 11.18 -11.72
C LEU A 307 -4.36 11.69 -12.54
N PRO A 308 -3.53 12.58 -11.98
CA PRO A 308 -2.24 12.93 -12.57
C PRO A 308 -1.37 11.68 -12.79
N ALA A 309 -0.63 11.66 -13.90
CA ALA A 309 0.24 10.55 -14.27
C ALA A 309 1.68 10.80 -13.78
N TYR A 310 2.22 9.85 -13.02
CA TYR A 310 3.60 9.81 -12.55
C TYR A 310 4.27 8.52 -13.02
N LYS A 311 5.28 8.66 -13.88
CA LYS A 311 5.84 7.56 -14.68
C LYS A 311 6.59 6.52 -13.86
N HIS A 312 7.30 6.95 -12.83
CA HIS A 312 8.20 6.06 -12.09
C HIS A 312 7.53 5.37 -10.92
N THR A 313 6.49 6.01 -10.34
CA THR A 313 5.69 5.51 -9.23
C THR A 313 4.36 4.90 -9.67
N ASP A 314 4.00 4.99 -10.96
CA ASP A 314 2.66 4.65 -11.47
C ASP A 314 1.53 5.31 -10.63
N SER A 315 1.78 6.52 -10.12
CA SER A 315 0.84 7.35 -9.31
C SER A 315 0.32 6.64 -8.05
N VAL A 316 1.15 5.85 -7.40
CA VAL A 316 0.75 4.99 -6.28
C VAL A 316 0.21 5.75 -5.07
N PHE A 317 0.74 6.95 -4.77
CA PHE A 317 0.23 7.77 -3.67
C PHE A 317 -1.16 8.33 -3.98
N LEU A 318 -1.42 8.66 -5.24
CA LEU A 318 -2.71 9.19 -5.68
C LEU A 318 -3.80 8.12 -5.72
N THR A 319 -3.48 6.92 -6.19
CA THR A 319 -4.42 5.79 -6.13
C THR A 319 -4.67 5.36 -4.69
N THR A 320 -3.65 5.40 -3.84
CA THR A 320 -3.75 5.12 -2.40
C THR A 320 -4.70 6.10 -1.71
N VAL A 321 -4.48 7.41 -1.85
CA VAL A 321 -5.35 8.40 -1.20
C VAL A 321 -6.78 8.33 -1.72
N ALA A 322 -6.99 8.01 -3.01
CA ALA A 322 -8.33 7.80 -3.56
C ALA A 322 -9.07 6.66 -2.85
N ILE A 323 -8.40 5.54 -2.62
CA ILE A 323 -8.95 4.40 -1.85
C ILE A 323 -9.21 4.79 -0.39
N GLN A 324 -8.30 5.51 0.26
CA GLN A 324 -8.49 6.00 1.63
C GLN A 324 -9.72 6.90 1.74
N VAL A 325 -9.92 7.82 0.80
CA VAL A 325 -11.10 8.70 0.74
C VAL A 325 -12.38 7.89 0.59
N ILE A 326 -12.42 6.93 -0.34
CA ILE A 326 -13.61 6.07 -0.53
C ILE A 326 -13.90 5.29 0.77
N SER A 327 -12.88 4.75 1.42
CA SER A 327 -13.01 3.98 2.66
C SER A 327 -13.45 4.83 3.86
N ALA A 328 -13.10 6.12 3.89
CA ALA A 328 -13.57 7.06 4.91
C ALA A 328 -15.02 7.50 4.63
N PHE A 329 -15.37 7.74 3.37
CA PHE A 329 -16.63 8.35 2.96
C PHE A 329 -17.81 7.36 2.94
N VAL A 330 -17.62 6.14 2.43
CA VAL A 330 -18.71 5.17 2.23
C VAL A 330 -19.42 4.79 3.53
N PRO A 331 -18.75 4.54 4.68
CA PRO A 331 -19.43 4.32 5.95
C PRO A 331 -20.30 5.49 6.39
N GLU A 332 -19.78 6.72 6.24
CA GLU A 332 -20.52 7.95 6.60
C GLU A 332 -21.79 8.09 5.79
N LEU A 333 -21.71 7.82 4.47
CA LEU A 333 -22.85 7.85 3.56
C LEU A 333 -23.93 6.84 3.95
N ASN A 334 -23.53 5.66 4.45
CA ASN A 334 -24.43 4.59 4.86
C ASN A 334 -24.87 4.70 6.34
N GLY A 335 -24.43 5.75 7.06
CA GLY A 335 -24.80 5.97 8.46
C GLY A 335 -24.16 4.98 9.44
N THR A 336 -23.09 4.30 9.03
CA THR A 336 -22.27 3.42 9.89
C THR A 336 -21.14 4.20 10.53
N ASP A 337 -20.70 3.78 11.73
CA ASP A 337 -19.56 4.42 12.42
C ASP A 337 -18.24 3.83 11.89
N PRO A 338 -17.46 4.58 11.10
CA PRO A 338 -16.22 4.07 10.54
C PRO A 338 -15.10 3.92 11.58
N ASN A 339 -15.26 4.50 12.78
CA ASN A 339 -14.26 4.46 13.85
C ASN A 339 -14.47 3.26 14.78
N ARG A 340 -15.59 2.57 14.65
CA ARG A 340 -15.90 1.40 15.45
C ARG A 340 -15.45 0.13 14.75
N CYS A 341 -14.46 -0.55 15.33
CA CYS A 341 -14.05 -1.87 14.87
C CYS A 341 -15.18 -2.90 15.05
N ALA A 342 -15.55 -3.56 13.97
CA ALA A 342 -16.37 -4.76 14.09
C ALA A 342 -15.49 -5.93 14.54
N ASN A 343 -15.98 -6.73 15.48
CA ASN A 343 -15.28 -7.93 15.99
C ASN A 343 -13.88 -7.64 16.56
N ASP A 344 -13.73 -6.53 17.27
CA ASP A 344 -12.44 -6.09 17.85
C ASP A 344 -11.87 -7.09 18.88
N ASP A 345 -12.77 -7.78 19.59
CA ASP A 345 -12.46 -8.85 20.54
C ASP A 345 -11.70 -10.02 19.89
N TYR A 346 -11.78 -10.19 18.56
CA TYR A 346 -11.03 -11.22 17.84
C TYR A 346 -9.53 -11.04 17.94
N THR A 347 -9.04 -9.80 17.83
CA THR A 347 -7.60 -9.50 17.88
C THR A 347 -7.01 -9.71 19.27
N GLU A 348 -7.80 -9.47 20.31
CA GLU A 348 -7.44 -9.77 21.70
C GLU A 348 -7.46 -11.29 21.95
N TYR A 349 -8.51 -11.97 21.48
CA TYR A 349 -8.64 -13.42 21.65
C TYR A 349 -7.52 -14.24 20.99
N VAL A 350 -7.05 -13.84 19.81
CA VAL A 350 -5.97 -14.52 19.08
C VAL A 350 -4.57 -13.95 19.36
N GLU A 351 -4.47 -12.96 20.25
CA GLU A 351 -3.21 -12.36 20.71
C GLU A 351 -2.23 -11.99 19.59
N THR A 352 -2.68 -11.19 18.63
CA THR A 352 -1.90 -10.82 17.43
C THR A 352 -0.73 -9.88 17.71
N ARG A 353 -0.64 -9.30 18.93
CA ARG A 353 0.41 -8.35 19.36
C ARG A 353 1.09 -8.82 20.66
N VAL A 354 2.29 -8.34 20.88
CA VAL A 354 3.05 -8.48 22.14
C VAL A 354 3.07 -7.18 22.90
#